data_c640b18511dcc769378e0e154682b884
#
_entry.id   c640b18511dcc769378e0e154682b884
#
_cell.length_a   1.000
_cell.length_b   1.000
_cell.length_c   1.000
_cell.angle_alpha   90.00
_cell.angle_beta   90.00
_cell.angle_gamma   90.00
#
_symmetry.space_group_name_H-M   'P 1'
#
loop_
_entity.id
_entity.type
_entity.pdbx_description
1 polymer ?
#
loop_
_entity_poly.entity_id
_entity_poly.type
_entity_poly.pdbx_seq_one_letter_code
_entity_poly.pdbx_strand_id
1 'polypeptide(L)'
;MPIRVYSTLTRQKEEFQTVEPGKVSMYLCGPTVYKPAHIGHMVGPVIFDTIKRYLAYSGYQVTWVVNITDVDDKLIVKANELGTTVEALARKMTEDYLDNLRTLGVDGIDHMPYATQYIQEMQEIIAGLIEKGYAYPLNGDVYFECTKDADYGKLSGRNLTEMLAGTRAETRDGKHNPADFALWKGSKPGEPAWDSPWGPGRPGWHIECSAMARKLLGDTIDIHGGGLDLMFPHHENELAQSESCTGKPFARYWLHNGLLRKSSGGKIGGDHSRHGDSADMMAEKHAQEEQKLAGSKGAESVKTAVFTKFDPEIVRFFLMATHYRSPVDFGDDRLAETEKSIDGFYRLIESFGRATGKDFYSLPVPATRSESEKSWTATASANASYEAELAALRTRFLDAMDDDFNTGAATAALFDLRKTLNSFITEEKLEGDGRSNATAQAALVRGVMLFKELANILGVLRKPLEKKSAGGADDEFVNSLMQLLISLRAEARKAKQFEIADKVRKGLTELKVTLEDRPEGTIWRREA
;
A
#
# COMPACT_ATOMS: atom_id res chain seq x y z
N MET A 1 -21.47 -0.16 -10.56
CA MET A 1 -22.22 -0.16 -9.26
C MET A 1 -21.78 1.06 -8.47
N PRO A 2 -22.57 1.55 -7.47
CA PRO A 2 -22.04 2.54 -6.53
C PRO A 2 -20.87 1.94 -5.74
N ILE A 3 -19.89 2.78 -5.39
CA ILE A 3 -18.79 2.36 -4.54
C ILE A 3 -19.34 2.02 -3.15
N ARG A 4 -18.94 0.89 -2.60
CA ARG A 4 -19.28 0.46 -1.24
C ARG A 4 -17.99 0.27 -0.45
N VAL A 5 -17.98 0.72 0.80
CA VAL A 5 -16.80 0.71 1.66
C VAL A 5 -17.14 0.07 2.99
N TYR A 6 -16.31 -0.85 3.46
CA TYR A 6 -16.43 -1.40 4.80
C TYR A 6 -15.87 -0.40 5.82
N SER A 7 -16.69 -0.02 6.78
CA SER A 7 -16.24 0.79 7.92
C SER A 7 -16.04 -0.09 9.15
N THR A 8 -14.87 0.01 9.78
CA THR A 8 -14.59 -0.69 11.04
C THR A 8 -15.53 -0.23 12.16
N LEU A 9 -15.97 1.03 12.13
CA LEU A 9 -16.90 1.58 13.14
C LEU A 9 -18.26 0.87 13.11
N THR A 10 -18.85 0.72 11.92
CA THR A 10 -20.17 0.09 11.77
C THR A 10 -20.09 -1.42 11.54
N ARG A 11 -18.87 -1.92 11.18
CA ARG A 11 -18.62 -3.32 10.80
C ARG A 11 -19.46 -3.81 9.63
N GLN A 12 -19.84 -2.88 8.74
CA GLN A 12 -20.67 -3.14 7.57
C GLN A 12 -20.08 -2.50 6.33
N LYS A 13 -20.43 -3.04 5.15
CA LYS A 13 -20.19 -2.38 3.87
C LYS A 13 -21.34 -1.43 3.59
N GLU A 14 -21.02 -0.16 3.43
CA GLU A 14 -21.97 0.92 3.19
C GLU A 14 -21.73 1.55 1.82
N GLU A 15 -22.77 2.17 1.25
CA GLU A 15 -22.61 2.98 0.05
C GLU A 15 -21.77 4.22 0.36
N PHE A 16 -20.74 4.46 -0.45
CA PHE A 16 -19.82 5.56 -0.22
C PHE A 16 -20.48 6.91 -0.51
N GLN A 17 -20.58 7.71 0.52
CA GLN A 17 -21.13 9.07 0.47
C GLN A 17 -20.14 10.04 1.11
N THR A 18 -19.90 11.17 0.46
CA THR A 18 -18.93 12.17 0.93
C THR A 18 -19.59 13.25 1.81
N VAL A 19 -18.79 13.88 2.68
CA VAL A 19 -19.22 15.03 3.49
C VAL A 19 -19.55 16.20 2.57
N GLU A 20 -18.68 16.45 1.59
CA GLU A 20 -18.90 17.46 0.55
C GLU A 20 -19.06 16.75 -0.80
N PRO A 21 -20.18 16.97 -1.54
CA PRO A 21 -20.42 16.27 -2.79
C PRO A 21 -19.25 16.39 -3.80
N GLY A 22 -18.77 15.24 -4.29
CA GLY A 22 -17.67 15.17 -5.27
C GLY A 22 -16.27 15.37 -4.69
N LYS A 23 -16.12 15.67 -3.40
CA LYS A 23 -14.83 15.76 -2.71
C LYS A 23 -14.68 14.67 -1.67
N VAL A 24 -13.46 14.21 -1.48
CA VAL A 24 -13.11 13.21 -0.46
C VAL A 24 -11.95 13.73 0.36
N SER A 25 -12.14 13.80 1.66
CA SER A 25 -11.13 14.07 2.68
C SER A 25 -10.63 12.75 3.26
N MET A 26 -9.33 12.47 3.12
CA MET A 26 -8.73 11.21 3.55
C MET A 26 -7.51 11.48 4.43
N TYR A 27 -7.50 10.89 5.64
CA TYR A 27 -6.41 10.95 6.59
C TYR A 27 -5.88 9.54 6.85
N LEU A 28 -4.58 9.35 6.74
CA LEU A 28 -3.87 8.12 7.10
C LEU A 28 -2.87 8.43 8.21
N CYS A 29 -2.96 7.73 9.33
CA CYS A 29 -1.96 7.85 10.38
C CYS A 29 -0.59 7.39 9.88
N GLY A 30 0.36 8.32 9.92
CA GLY A 30 1.73 8.12 9.50
C GLY A 30 2.63 7.58 10.62
N PRO A 31 3.93 7.38 10.35
CA PRO A 31 4.83 6.76 11.30
C PRO A 31 5.36 7.72 12.35
N THR A 32 5.73 7.17 13.53
CA THR A 32 6.68 7.80 14.45
C THR A 32 8.09 7.56 13.93
N VAL A 33 8.82 8.63 13.59
CA VAL A 33 10.08 8.57 12.84
C VAL A 33 11.31 8.42 13.75
N TYR A 34 11.37 7.36 14.58
CA TYR A 34 12.48 7.11 15.52
C TYR A 34 13.52 6.10 15.00
N LYS A 35 13.26 5.40 13.91
CA LYS A 35 14.12 4.41 13.26
C LYS A 35 13.85 4.38 11.75
N PRO A 36 14.77 3.79 10.93
CA PRO A 36 14.52 3.61 9.50
C PRO A 36 13.21 2.89 9.23
N ALA A 37 12.53 3.28 8.15
CA ALA A 37 11.27 2.67 7.77
C ALA A 37 11.46 1.19 7.38
N HIS A 38 10.62 0.32 7.93
CA HIS A 38 10.53 -1.08 7.52
C HIS A 38 9.32 -1.31 6.62
N ILE A 39 9.23 -2.49 6.00
CA ILE A 39 8.18 -2.80 5.03
C ILE A 39 6.76 -2.60 5.59
N GLY A 40 6.50 -2.84 6.88
CA GLY A 40 5.19 -2.60 7.51
C GLY A 40 4.72 -1.16 7.40
N HIS A 41 5.64 -0.17 7.44
CA HIS A 41 5.30 1.25 7.27
C HIS A 41 4.88 1.61 5.84
N MET A 42 5.13 0.73 4.86
CA MET A 42 4.79 0.95 3.45
C MET A 42 3.41 0.43 3.08
N VAL A 43 2.82 -0.46 3.89
CA VAL A 43 1.53 -1.13 3.58
C VAL A 43 0.40 -0.11 3.46
N GLY A 44 0.16 0.66 4.51
CA GLY A 44 -0.89 1.69 4.52
C GLY A 44 -0.76 2.67 3.35
N PRO A 45 0.39 3.34 3.18
CA PRO A 45 0.57 4.29 2.08
C PRO A 45 0.36 3.70 0.68
N VAL A 46 0.78 2.46 0.40
CA VAL A 46 0.56 1.80 -0.90
C VAL A 46 -0.93 1.53 -1.14
N ILE A 47 -1.63 1.05 -0.12
CA ILE A 47 -3.07 0.77 -0.18
C ILE A 47 -3.85 2.07 -0.38
N PHE A 48 -3.58 3.10 0.43
CA PHE A 48 -4.29 4.37 0.37
C PHE A 48 -3.97 5.19 -0.90
N ASP A 49 -2.76 5.06 -1.47
CA ASP A 49 -2.45 5.59 -2.80
C ASP A 49 -3.34 4.96 -3.87
N THR A 50 -3.55 3.64 -3.79
CA THR A 50 -4.43 2.92 -4.73
C THR A 50 -5.90 3.32 -4.54
N ILE A 51 -6.37 3.47 -3.30
CA ILE A 51 -7.72 3.98 -2.99
C ILE A 51 -7.89 5.40 -3.56
N LYS A 52 -6.92 6.29 -3.33
CA LYS A 52 -6.94 7.65 -3.89
C LYS A 52 -7.03 7.63 -5.41
N ARG A 53 -6.19 6.83 -6.07
CA ARG A 53 -6.19 6.68 -7.53
C ARG A 53 -7.55 6.22 -8.05
N TYR A 54 -8.15 5.24 -7.40
CA TYR A 54 -9.47 4.74 -7.80
C TYR A 54 -10.59 5.75 -7.57
N LEU A 55 -10.59 6.46 -6.44
CA LEU A 55 -11.57 7.52 -6.16
C LEU A 55 -11.42 8.67 -7.17
N ALA A 56 -10.19 9.09 -7.48
CA ALA A 56 -9.93 10.12 -8.50
C ALA A 56 -10.38 9.65 -9.90
N TYR A 57 -10.07 8.39 -10.28
CA TYR A 57 -10.58 7.79 -11.51
C TYR A 57 -12.11 7.75 -11.54
N SER A 58 -12.76 7.54 -10.42
CA SER A 58 -14.23 7.55 -10.27
C SER A 58 -14.85 8.95 -10.28
N GLY A 59 -14.02 10.01 -10.38
CA GLY A 59 -14.47 11.39 -10.55
C GLY A 59 -14.47 12.23 -9.27
N TYR A 60 -13.94 11.72 -8.15
CA TYR A 60 -13.81 12.50 -6.91
C TYR A 60 -12.53 13.33 -6.90
N GLN A 61 -12.62 14.52 -6.32
CA GLN A 61 -11.46 15.31 -5.91
C GLN A 61 -11.03 14.86 -4.52
N VAL A 62 -9.87 14.17 -4.42
CA VAL A 62 -9.39 13.58 -3.17
C VAL A 62 -8.27 14.43 -2.59
N THR A 63 -8.44 14.88 -1.34
CA THR A 63 -7.37 15.46 -0.51
C THR A 63 -6.89 14.42 0.48
N TRP A 64 -5.64 14.00 0.38
CA TRP A 64 -5.04 12.96 1.19
C TRP A 64 -3.92 13.51 2.09
N VAL A 65 -4.08 13.30 3.39
CA VAL A 65 -3.13 13.71 4.43
C VAL A 65 -2.48 12.49 5.06
N VAL A 66 -1.16 12.53 5.25
CA VAL A 66 -0.38 11.54 6.03
C VAL A 66 0.51 12.31 6.99
N ASN A 67 0.37 12.14 8.29
CA ASN A 67 1.19 12.88 9.25
C ASN A 67 2.57 12.27 9.46
N ILE A 68 3.46 13.07 10.02
CA ILE A 68 4.76 12.66 10.56
C ILE A 68 4.77 12.98 12.04
N THR A 69 4.86 11.95 12.90
CA THR A 69 5.08 12.12 14.33
C THR A 69 6.57 12.31 14.58
N ASP A 70 6.98 13.57 14.71
CA ASP A 70 8.37 14.02 14.87
C ASP A 70 8.73 14.39 16.32
N VAL A 71 7.83 14.13 17.27
CA VAL A 71 8.03 14.21 18.71
C VAL A 71 7.29 13.08 19.42
N ASP A 72 8.00 12.24 20.16
CA ASP A 72 7.44 11.09 20.88
C ASP A 72 8.45 10.55 21.90
N ASP A 73 8.01 9.80 22.92
CA ASP A 73 8.88 9.18 23.94
C ASP A 73 9.97 8.30 23.30
N LYS A 74 9.62 7.50 22.29
CA LYS A 74 10.57 6.61 21.60
C LYS A 74 11.64 7.39 20.86
N LEU A 75 11.24 8.53 20.27
CA LEU A 75 12.16 9.40 19.55
C LEU A 75 13.15 10.06 20.50
N ILE A 76 12.68 10.54 21.67
CA ILE A 76 13.51 11.15 22.70
C ILE A 76 14.53 10.14 23.23
N VAL A 77 14.09 8.93 23.60
CA VAL A 77 14.98 7.86 24.07
C VAL A 77 16.03 7.53 23.00
N LYS A 78 15.59 7.39 21.74
CA LYS A 78 16.49 7.00 20.64
C LYS A 78 17.50 8.09 20.30
N ALA A 79 17.10 9.35 20.32
CA ALA A 79 18.01 10.48 20.12
C ALA A 79 19.10 10.53 21.20
N ASN A 80 18.72 10.32 22.46
CA ASN A 80 19.67 10.26 23.58
C ASN A 80 20.63 9.08 23.44
N GLU A 81 20.15 7.88 23.07
CA GLU A 81 21.00 6.71 22.81
C GLU A 81 22.04 6.97 21.71
N LEU A 82 21.67 7.74 20.70
CA LEU A 82 22.52 8.06 19.54
C LEU A 82 23.39 9.32 19.75
N GLY A 83 23.24 10.02 20.86
CA GLY A 83 23.95 11.28 21.14
C GLY A 83 23.61 12.39 20.15
N THR A 84 22.35 12.44 19.67
CA THR A 84 21.85 13.42 18.69
C THR A 84 20.62 14.16 19.24
N THR A 85 20.15 15.18 18.51
CA THR A 85 18.90 15.87 18.86
C THR A 85 17.68 15.13 18.29
N VAL A 86 16.54 15.30 18.94
CA VAL A 86 15.24 14.76 18.48
C VAL A 86 14.93 15.24 17.06
N GLU A 87 15.11 16.54 16.81
CA GLU A 87 14.89 17.16 15.49
C GLU A 87 15.78 16.57 14.40
N ALA A 88 17.09 16.41 14.67
CA ALA A 88 18.03 15.86 13.69
C ALA A 88 17.70 14.40 13.35
N LEU A 89 17.33 13.60 14.36
CA LEU A 89 16.91 12.22 14.16
C LEU A 89 15.61 12.16 13.37
N ALA A 90 14.58 12.92 13.76
CA ALA A 90 13.29 12.98 13.08
C ALA A 90 13.44 13.34 11.61
N ARG A 91 14.21 14.39 11.30
CA ARG A 91 14.48 14.81 9.93
C ARG A 91 15.10 13.68 9.11
N LYS A 92 16.17 13.05 9.62
CA LYS A 92 16.86 11.97 8.92
C LYS A 92 15.93 10.77 8.64
N MET A 93 15.11 10.38 9.61
CA MET A 93 14.22 9.23 9.45
C MET A 93 13.01 9.56 8.56
N THR A 94 12.56 10.82 8.57
CA THR A 94 11.54 11.30 7.64
C THR A 94 12.03 11.26 6.20
N GLU A 95 13.25 11.72 5.93
CA GLU A 95 13.87 11.65 4.60
C GLU A 95 13.94 10.19 4.09
N ASP A 96 14.35 9.24 4.95
CA ASP A 96 14.33 7.81 4.63
C ASP A 96 12.92 7.31 4.30
N TYR A 97 11.93 7.68 5.11
CA TYR A 97 10.53 7.30 4.87
C TYR A 97 9.99 7.85 3.54
N LEU A 98 10.21 9.12 3.27
CA LEU A 98 9.77 9.77 2.01
C LEU A 98 10.46 9.17 0.78
N ASP A 99 11.73 8.84 0.87
CA ASP A 99 12.47 8.19 -0.22
C ASP A 99 11.91 6.80 -0.52
N ASN A 100 11.58 6.03 0.51
CA ASN A 100 10.94 4.73 0.35
C ASN A 100 9.53 4.83 -0.27
N LEU A 101 8.73 5.83 0.10
CA LEU A 101 7.42 6.09 -0.52
C LEU A 101 7.56 6.41 -2.01
N ARG A 102 8.47 7.33 -2.37
CA ARG A 102 8.75 7.67 -3.77
C ARG A 102 9.22 6.46 -4.57
N THR A 103 10.07 5.65 -3.98
CA THR A 103 10.58 4.41 -4.56
C THR A 103 9.45 3.43 -4.89
N LEU A 104 8.43 3.32 -4.03
CA LEU A 104 7.22 2.51 -4.26
C LEU A 104 6.18 3.18 -5.16
N GLY A 105 6.45 4.37 -5.68
CA GLY A 105 5.52 5.11 -6.54
C GLY A 105 4.30 5.67 -5.79
N VAL A 106 4.42 5.87 -4.47
CA VAL A 106 3.44 6.60 -3.66
C VAL A 106 3.75 8.09 -3.80
N ASP A 107 3.09 8.74 -4.73
CA ASP A 107 3.33 10.12 -5.14
C ASP A 107 2.09 11.02 -5.03
N GLY A 108 1.00 10.47 -4.52
CA GLY A 108 -0.29 11.13 -4.46
C GLY A 108 -0.63 11.81 -3.13
N ILE A 109 0.27 11.88 -2.14
CA ILE A 109 0.00 12.51 -0.84
C ILE A 109 -0.01 14.03 -1.01
N ASP A 110 -1.11 14.70 -0.62
CA ASP A 110 -1.26 16.15 -0.79
C ASP A 110 -0.61 16.94 0.36
N HIS A 111 -0.74 16.44 1.60
CA HIS A 111 -0.19 17.10 2.78
C HIS A 111 0.51 16.09 3.69
N MET A 112 1.68 16.46 4.20
CA MET A 112 2.43 15.70 5.20
C MET A 112 2.79 16.61 6.39
N PRO A 113 1.82 16.86 7.28
CA PRO A 113 2.03 17.71 8.45
C PRO A 113 2.96 17.04 9.45
N TYR A 114 3.79 17.84 10.13
CA TYR A 114 4.62 17.43 11.24
C TYR A 114 3.93 17.79 12.56
N ALA A 115 3.90 16.88 13.53
CA ALA A 115 3.23 17.08 14.81
C ALA A 115 3.71 18.37 15.52
N THR A 116 5.01 18.65 15.49
CA THR A 116 5.60 19.85 16.11
C THR A 116 5.11 21.17 15.52
N GLN A 117 4.51 21.17 14.34
CA GLN A 117 3.97 22.37 13.68
C GLN A 117 2.52 22.69 14.09
N TYR A 118 1.86 21.81 14.86
CA TYR A 118 0.43 21.90 15.21
C TYR A 118 0.19 21.96 16.72
N ILE A 119 1.19 22.39 17.49
CA ILE A 119 1.11 22.45 18.96
C ILE A 119 -0.04 23.34 19.44
N GLN A 120 -0.27 24.48 18.79
CA GLN A 120 -1.36 25.38 19.14
C GLN A 120 -2.72 24.71 18.93
N GLU A 121 -2.94 24.05 17.80
CA GLU A 121 -4.18 23.34 17.49
C GLU A 121 -4.45 22.21 18.47
N MET A 122 -3.39 21.50 18.92
CA MET A 122 -3.51 20.48 19.98
C MET A 122 -3.94 21.12 21.30
N GLN A 123 -3.32 22.22 21.70
CA GLN A 123 -3.68 22.94 22.93
C GLN A 123 -5.11 23.47 22.87
N GLU A 124 -5.59 23.95 21.72
CA GLU A 124 -6.97 24.41 21.54
C GLU A 124 -7.98 23.26 21.74
N ILE A 125 -7.70 22.06 21.23
CA ILE A 125 -8.57 20.89 21.43
C ILE A 125 -8.55 20.49 22.91
N ILE A 126 -7.38 20.42 23.55
CA ILE A 126 -7.23 20.06 24.96
C ILE A 126 -8.00 21.03 25.85
N ALA A 127 -7.86 22.35 25.60
CA ALA A 127 -8.59 23.37 26.36
C ALA A 127 -10.13 23.20 26.21
N GLY A 128 -10.60 22.94 25.00
CA GLY A 128 -12.03 22.67 24.75
C GLY A 128 -12.53 21.40 25.42
N LEU A 129 -11.70 20.35 25.52
CA LEU A 129 -12.03 19.13 26.25
C LEU A 129 -12.11 19.35 27.76
N ILE A 130 -11.21 20.18 28.33
CA ILE A 130 -11.25 20.55 29.75
C ILE A 130 -12.51 21.38 30.04
N GLU A 131 -12.82 22.39 29.22
CA GLU A 131 -14.00 23.23 29.37
C GLU A 131 -15.29 22.39 29.35
N LYS A 132 -15.35 21.36 28.51
CA LYS A 132 -16.49 20.44 28.41
C LYS A 132 -16.50 19.32 29.45
N GLY A 133 -15.49 19.23 30.30
CA GLY A 133 -15.38 18.24 31.38
C GLY A 133 -14.98 16.83 30.93
N TYR A 134 -14.39 16.67 29.72
CA TYR A 134 -13.84 15.41 29.22
C TYR A 134 -12.36 15.23 29.54
N ALA A 135 -11.67 16.28 29.98
CA ALA A 135 -10.26 16.21 30.33
C ALA A 135 -9.98 16.97 31.64
N TYR A 136 -8.90 16.59 32.31
CA TYR A 136 -8.48 17.22 33.57
C TYR A 136 -6.96 17.35 33.66
N PRO A 137 -6.46 18.48 34.22
CA PRO A 137 -5.03 18.65 34.51
C PRO A 137 -4.64 17.91 35.78
N LEU A 138 -3.42 17.30 35.79
CA LEU A 138 -2.87 16.61 36.93
C LEU A 138 -1.35 16.74 36.90
N ASN A 139 -0.76 17.48 37.88
CA ASN A 139 0.69 17.59 38.07
C ASN A 139 1.51 17.99 36.81
N GLY A 140 0.96 18.90 35.99
CA GLY A 140 1.58 19.36 34.73
C GLY A 140 1.25 18.49 33.50
N ASP A 141 0.63 17.34 33.70
CA ASP A 141 0.02 16.53 32.63
C ASP A 141 -1.46 16.94 32.43
N VAL A 142 -2.04 16.59 31.28
CA VAL A 142 -3.50 16.64 31.06
C VAL A 142 -3.96 15.28 30.55
N TYR A 143 -5.01 14.74 31.15
CA TYR A 143 -5.57 13.43 30.80
C TYR A 143 -6.99 13.58 30.25
N PHE A 144 -7.31 12.75 29.25
CA PHE A 144 -8.70 12.51 28.82
C PHE A 144 -9.34 11.52 29.80
N GLU A 145 -10.54 11.86 30.29
CA GLU A 145 -11.31 11.04 31.23
C GLU A 145 -12.24 10.09 30.46
N CYS A 146 -11.78 8.85 30.23
CA CYS A 146 -12.51 7.88 29.41
C CYS A 146 -13.93 7.58 29.91
N THR A 147 -14.17 7.71 31.23
CA THR A 147 -15.48 7.45 31.85
C THR A 147 -16.53 8.53 31.54
N LYS A 148 -16.11 9.68 31.02
CA LYS A 148 -17.03 10.77 30.59
C LYS A 148 -17.57 10.58 29.20
N ASP A 149 -16.86 9.82 28.34
CA ASP A 149 -17.32 9.46 27.03
C ASP A 149 -18.13 8.15 27.11
N ALA A 150 -19.46 8.27 27.02
CA ALA A 150 -20.36 7.13 27.11
C ALA A 150 -20.15 6.09 25.99
N ASP A 151 -19.59 6.53 24.87
CA ASP A 151 -19.36 5.72 23.67
C ASP A 151 -17.91 5.24 23.55
N TYR A 152 -17.07 5.48 24.58
CA TYR A 152 -15.66 5.06 24.54
C TYR A 152 -15.52 3.54 24.33
N GLY A 153 -14.78 3.17 23.28
CA GLY A 153 -14.62 1.78 22.89
C GLY A 153 -15.50 1.37 21.69
N LYS A 154 -16.30 2.28 21.12
CA LYS A 154 -17.24 1.97 20.02
C LYS A 154 -16.53 1.56 18.72
N LEU A 155 -15.34 2.08 18.43
CA LEU A 155 -14.56 1.71 17.25
C LEU A 155 -13.96 0.31 17.39
N SER A 156 -13.30 0.04 18.51
CA SER A 156 -12.64 -1.24 18.78
C SER A 156 -13.62 -2.33 19.22
N GLY A 157 -14.79 -1.96 19.72
CA GLY A 157 -15.76 -2.89 20.32
C GLY A 157 -15.39 -3.32 21.72
N ARG A 158 -14.45 -2.63 22.36
CA ARG A 158 -13.96 -2.93 23.72
C ARG A 158 -14.75 -2.14 24.76
N ASN A 159 -15.02 -2.75 25.90
CA ASN A 159 -15.56 -2.02 27.04
C ASN A 159 -14.44 -1.64 28.05
N LEU A 160 -14.64 -0.56 28.80
CA LEU A 160 -13.67 -0.07 29.78
C LEU A 160 -13.25 -1.13 30.81
N THR A 161 -14.16 -2.01 31.21
CA THR A 161 -13.88 -3.08 32.21
C THR A 161 -12.91 -4.12 31.65
N GLU A 162 -13.07 -4.51 30.37
CA GLU A 162 -12.17 -5.45 29.69
C GLU A 162 -10.79 -4.82 29.46
N MET A 163 -10.76 -3.54 29.12
CA MET A 163 -9.49 -2.79 28.98
C MET A 163 -8.68 -2.76 30.28
N LEU A 164 -9.34 -2.60 31.43
CA LEU A 164 -8.70 -2.61 32.73
C LEU A 164 -8.16 -3.99 33.13
N ALA A 165 -8.84 -5.07 32.74
CA ALA A 165 -8.41 -6.43 33.04
C ALA A 165 -7.12 -6.84 32.30
N GLY A 166 -6.81 -6.21 31.18
CA GLY A 166 -5.60 -6.48 30.35
C GLY A 166 -4.40 -5.58 30.66
N THR A 167 -4.58 -4.47 31.38
CA THR A 167 -3.51 -3.50 31.63
C THR A 167 -2.84 -3.77 32.98
N ARG A 168 -1.56 -4.21 32.97
CA ARG A 168 -0.60 -4.02 34.08
C ARG A 168 -0.16 -2.54 34.13
N ALA A 169 -1.11 -1.60 34.03
CA ALA A 169 -0.78 -0.19 34.13
C ALA A 169 -0.46 0.13 35.57
N GLU A 170 0.80 0.47 35.85
CA GLU A 170 1.13 1.22 37.06
C GLU A 170 0.24 2.46 37.07
N THR A 171 -0.75 2.50 37.95
CA THR A 171 -1.56 3.68 38.19
C THR A 171 -0.61 4.78 38.64
N ARG A 172 -0.36 5.78 37.79
CA ARG A 172 0.21 7.04 38.28
C ARG A 172 -0.73 7.57 39.33
N ASP A 173 -0.20 7.83 40.52
CA ASP A 173 -0.99 8.36 41.64
C ASP A 173 -1.78 9.61 41.19
N GLY A 174 -3.10 9.55 41.35
CA GLY A 174 -4.00 10.66 41.07
C GLY A 174 -4.83 10.60 39.79
N LYS A 175 -4.65 9.64 38.88
CA LYS A 175 -5.58 9.45 37.76
C LYS A 175 -6.98 9.07 38.26
N HIS A 176 -8.04 9.62 37.61
CA HIS A 176 -9.41 9.27 37.94
C HIS A 176 -9.72 7.82 37.54
N ASN A 177 -9.18 7.36 36.41
CA ASN A 177 -9.31 5.99 35.93
C ASN A 177 -7.99 5.52 35.30
N PRO A 178 -7.55 4.26 35.51
CA PRO A 178 -6.36 3.72 34.87
C PRO A 178 -6.38 3.78 33.33
N ALA A 179 -7.56 3.75 32.71
CA ALA A 179 -7.72 3.84 31.25
C ALA A 179 -7.54 5.27 30.71
N ASP A 180 -7.55 6.29 31.57
CA ASP A 180 -7.37 7.67 31.11
C ASP A 180 -6.02 7.82 30.42
N PHE A 181 -6.00 8.52 29.28
CA PHE A 181 -4.79 8.66 28.49
C PHE A 181 -4.31 10.11 28.41
N ALA A 182 -3.00 10.30 28.24
CA ALA A 182 -2.40 11.61 28.24
C ALA A 182 -2.70 12.38 26.94
N LEU A 183 -3.21 13.59 27.08
CA LEU A 183 -3.37 14.59 26.01
C LEU A 183 -2.17 15.54 25.97
N TRP A 184 -1.63 15.88 27.16
CA TRP A 184 -0.43 16.69 27.34
C TRP A 184 0.44 16.05 28.41
N LYS A 185 1.74 16.05 28.21
CA LYS A 185 2.73 15.51 29.16
C LYS A 185 3.68 16.61 29.59
N GLY A 186 3.76 16.88 30.88
CA GLY A 186 4.74 17.79 31.45
C GLY A 186 6.16 17.36 31.08
N SER A 187 7.00 18.29 30.66
CA SER A 187 8.36 18.01 30.22
C SER A 187 9.28 17.69 31.38
N LYS A 188 10.22 16.78 31.14
CA LYS A 188 11.37 16.53 32.01
C LYS A 188 12.57 17.34 31.54
N PRO A 189 13.54 17.59 32.42
CA PRO A 189 14.78 18.29 32.03
C PRO A 189 15.45 17.62 30.83
N GLY A 190 15.72 18.42 29.78
CA GLY A 190 16.38 17.97 28.56
C GLY A 190 15.44 17.38 27.49
N GLU A 191 14.13 17.29 27.74
CA GLU A 191 13.14 16.91 26.72
C GLU A 191 12.68 18.13 25.91
N PRO A 192 12.28 17.96 24.65
CA PRO A 192 11.57 19.00 23.90
C PRO A 192 10.30 19.44 24.66
N ALA A 193 10.08 20.74 24.75
CA ALA A 193 8.93 21.30 25.46
C ALA A 193 8.41 22.55 24.79
N TRP A 194 7.11 22.76 24.92
CA TRP A 194 6.37 23.96 24.49
C TRP A 194 5.61 24.53 25.68
N ASP A 195 5.52 25.84 25.72
CA ASP A 195 4.69 26.51 26.72
C ASP A 195 3.22 26.16 26.54
N SER A 196 2.51 25.94 27.64
CA SER A 196 1.09 25.67 27.64
C SER A 196 0.41 26.23 28.90
N PRO A 197 -0.93 26.37 28.92
CA PRO A 197 -1.67 26.78 30.12
C PRO A 197 -1.47 25.84 31.32
N TRP A 198 -1.01 24.61 31.09
CA TRP A 198 -0.82 23.58 32.13
C TRP A 198 0.64 23.43 32.57
N GLY A 199 1.52 24.22 31.98
CA GLY A 199 2.97 24.21 32.19
C GLY A 199 3.73 23.74 30.94
N PRO A 200 5.08 23.87 30.98
CA PRO A 200 5.93 23.39 29.88
C PRO A 200 5.77 21.89 29.68
N GLY A 201 5.56 21.47 28.42
CA GLY A 201 5.31 20.07 28.12
C GLY A 201 5.28 19.79 26.63
N ARG A 202 4.76 18.62 26.29
CA ARG A 202 4.61 18.13 24.93
C ARG A 202 3.30 17.38 24.75
N PRO A 203 2.80 17.22 23.50
CA PRO A 203 1.56 16.51 23.25
C PRO A 203 1.65 15.02 23.62
N GLY A 204 0.51 14.45 24.01
CA GLY A 204 0.30 13.02 23.95
C GLY A 204 0.19 12.54 22.51
N TRP A 205 0.50 11.27 22.27
CA TRP A 205 0.55 10.71 20.91
C TRP A 205 -0.78 10.80 20.12
N HIS A 206 -1.92 10.68 20.80
CA HIS A 206 -3.23 10.60 20.13
C HIS A 206 -3.79 11.96 19.70
N ILE A 207 -3.45 13.05 20.42
CA ILE A 207 -3.97 14.40 20.12
C ILE A 207 -3.40 14.97 18.82
N GLU A 208 -2.22 14.49 18.40
CA GLU A 208 -1.52 14.95 17.21
C GLU A 208 -2.39 14.79 15.97
N CYS A 209 -2.85 13.56 15.70
CA CYS A 209 -3.64 13.23 14.52
C CYS A 209 -5.01 13.93 14.53
N SER A 210 -5.68 14.00 15.69
CA SER A 210 -6.94 14.74 15.84
C SER A 210 -6.78 16.22 15.46
N ALA A 211 -5.71 16.86 15.93
CA ALA A 211 -5.47 18.28 15.65
C ALA A 211 -5.11 18.53 14.18
N MET A 212 -4.21 17.72 13.62
CA MET A 212 -3.80 17.85 12.22
C MET A 212 -4.94 17.54 11.25
N ALA A 213 -5.72 16.47 11.50
CA ALA A 213 -6.88 16.12 10.69
C ALA A 213 -7.92 17.23 10.72
N ARG A 214 -8.30 17.71 11.91
CA ARG A 214 -9.27 18.80 12.07
C ARG A 214 -8.83 20.07 11.36
N LYS A 215 -7.57 20.46 11.50
CA LYS A 215 -7.03 21.70 10.90
C LYS A 215 -7.02 21.66 9.38
N LEU A 216 -6.66 20.53 8.80
CA LEU A 216 -6.45 20.39 7.36
C LEU A 216 -7.71 19.94 6.61
N LEU A 217 -8.58 19.18 7.26
CA LEU A 217 -9.71 18.51 6.60
C LEU A 217 -11.07 18.85 7.22
N GLY A 218 -11.10 19.52 8.39
CA GLY A 218 -12.33 19.92 9.07
C GLY A 218 -12.74 18.99 10.22
N ASP A 219 -13.87 19.33 10.88
CA ASP A 219 -14.37 18.60 12.07
C ASP A 219 -14.82 17.18 11.75
N THR A 220 -15.30 16.92 10.53
CA THR A 220 -15.72 15.60 10.04
C THR A 220 -15.04 15.32 8.71
N ILE A 221 -14.36 14.19 8.62
CA ILE A 221 -13.66 13.74 7.41
C ILE A 221 -14.36 12.53 6.79
N ASP A 222 -14.08 12.24 5.51
CA ASP A 222 -14.70 11.10 4.85
C ASP A 222 -14.04 9.79 5.27
N ILE A 223 -12.72 9.68 5.17
CA ILE A 223 -11.96 8.44 5.42
C ILE A 223 -10.86 8.71 6.44
N HIS A 224 -10.85 7.94 7.53
CA HIS A 224 -9.73 7.84 8.47
C HIS A 224 -9.17 6.42 8.43
N GLY A 225 -7.85 6.29 8.34
CA GLY A 225 -7.27 4.97 8.19
C GLY A 225 -5.90 4.77 8.80
N GLY A 226 -5.51 3.48 8.86
CA GLY A 226 -4.24 3.02 9.38
C GLY A 226 -4.13 1.51 9.39
N GLY A 227 -3.06 0.97 9.99
CA GLY A 227 -2.97 -0.45 10.28
C GLY A 227 -3.99 -0.90 11.33
N LEU A 228 -4.37 -2.18 11.29
CA LEU A 228 -5.32 -2.74 12.25
C LEU A 228 -4.84 -2.61 13.71
N ASP A 229 -3.55 -2.57 13.95
CA ASP A 229 -2.90 -2.34 15.25
C ASP A 229 -3.15 -0.92 15.81
N LEU A 230 -3.42 0.06 14.95
CA LEU A 230 -3.76 1.42 15.36
C LEU A 230 -5.22 1.56 15.83
N MET A 231 -6.10 0.60 15.48
CA MET A 231 -7.52 0.67 15.86
C MET A 231 -7.68 0.90 17.37
N PHE A 232 -6.85 0.23 18.18
CA PHE A 232 -6.78 0.45 19.62
C PHE A 232 -5.34 0.39 20.12
N PRO A 233 -4.89 1.36 20.94
CA PRO A 233 -5.70 2.47 21.50
C PRO A 233 -5.76 3.74 20.65
N HIS A 234 -4.96 3.85 19.56
CA HIS A 234 -4.69 5.12 18.89
C HIS A 234 -5.95 5.74 18.28
N HIS A 235 -6.58 5.07 17.32
CA HIS A 235 -7.77 5.58 16.62
C HIS A 235 -9.00 5.70 17.53
N GLU A 236 -9.16 4.78 18.50
CA GLU A 236 -10.21 4.92 19.51
C GLU A 236 -10.06 6.21 20.30
N ASN A 237 -8.83 6.55 20.71
CA ASN A 237 -8.54 7.75 21.46
C ASN A 237 -8.70 9.01 20.61
N GLU A 238 -8.31 8.97 19.32
CA GLU A 238 -8.54 10.07 18.39
C GLU A 238 -10.03 10.33 18.18
N LEU A 239 -10.82 9.28 18.04
CA LEU A 239 -12.27 9.35 17.89
C LEU A 239 -12.89 9.98 19.14
N ALA A 240 -12.55 9.46 20.33
CA ALA A 240 -13.07 9.95 21.60
C ALA A 240 -12.78 11.45 21.81
N GLN A 241 -11.52 11.87 21.62
CA GLN A 241 -11.14 13.28 21.81
C GLN A 241 -11.73 14.20 20.76
N SER A 242 -11.81 13.77 19.49
CA SER A 242 -12.36 14.61 18.41
C SER A 242 -13.87 14.80 18.55
N GLU A 243 -14.61 13.72 18.79
CA GLU A 243 -16.07 13.79 18.93
C GLU A 243 -16.50 14.48 20.23
N SER A 244 -15.83 14.23 21.35
CA SER A 244 -16.08 14.96 22.60
C SER A 244 -15.77 16.44 22.46
N CYS A 245 -14.74 16.82 21.69
CA CYS A 245 -14.40 18.22 21.44
C CYS A 245 -15.43 18.92 20.54
N THR A 246 -15.84 18.28 19.44
CA THR A 246 -16.67 18.93 18.41
C THR A 246 -18.17 18.70 18.57
N GLY A 247 -18.57 17.56 19.15
CA GLY A 247 -19.95 17.07 19.16
C GLY A 247 -20.44 16.56 17.80
N LYS A 248 -19.51 16.28 16.87
CA LYS A 248 -19.77 15.78 15.53
C LYS A 248 -19.02 14.47 15.30
N PRO A 249 -19.49 13.58 14.40
CA PRO A 249 -18.71 12.43 13.98
C PRO A 249 -17.33 12.84 13.44
N PHE A 250 -16.27 12.17 13.86
CA PHE A 250 -14.92 12.49 13.42
C PHE A 250 -14.64 12.00 11.98
N ALA A 251 -14.98 10.75 11.69
CA ALA A 251 -14.86 10.21 10.34
C ALA A 251 -16.09 9.40 9.95
N ARG A 252 -16.49 9.49 8.66
CA ARG A 252 -17.59 8.67 8.12
C ARG A 252 -17.18 7.22 8.00
N TYR A 253 -15.97 6.96 7.49
CA TYR A 253 -15.46 5.61 7.26
C TYR A 253 -14.11 5.43 7.93
N TRP A 254 -13.99 4.35 8.70
CA TRP A 254 -12.76 3.93 9.34
C TRP A 254 -12.21 2.70 8.59
N LEU A 255 -11.08 2.89 7.89
CA LEU A 255 -10.46 1.84 7.07
C LEU A 255 -9.17 1.34 7.73
N HIS A 256 -9.16 0.07 8.12
CA HIS A 256 -7.97 -0.55 8.69
C HIS A 256 -7.41 -1.60 7.74
N ASN A 257 -6.14 -1.44 7.37
CA ASN A 257 -5.44 -2.46 6.58
C ASN A 257 -4.89 -3.59 7.45
N GLY A 258 -4.87 -4.79 6.87
CA GLY A 258 -4.25 -5.95 7.50
C GLY A 258 -2.75 -5.77 7.71
N LEU A 259 -2.22 -6.51 8.69
CA LEU A 259 -0.81 -6.45 9.07
C LEU A 259 0.03 -7.46 8.26
N LEU A 260 1.32 -7.17 8.11
CA LEU A 260 2.28 -8.12 7.58
C LEU A 260 2.63 -9.18 8.62
N ARG A 261 2.61 -10.44 8.20
CA ARG A 261 3.07 -11.58 8.99
C ARG A 261 4.36 -12.12 8.40
N LYS A 262 5.28 -12.58 9.21
CA LYS A 262 6.46 -13.29 8.70
C LYS A 262 6.04 -14.66 8.19
N SER A 263 6.35 -14.98 6.94
CA SER A 263 6.17 -16.33 6.41
C SER A 263 7.08 -17.28 7.20
N SER A 264 6.49 -18.04 8.12
CA SER A 264 7.20 -19.17 8.74
C SER A 264 7.21 -20.27 7.69
N GLY A 265 8.38 -20.66 7.18
CA GLY A 265 8.58 -21.67 6.12
C GLY A 265 8.04 -23.06 6.50
N GLY A 266 6.74 -23.19 6.62
CA GLY A 266 5.97 -24.42 6.83
C GLY A 266 5.02 -24.62 5.67
N LYS A 267 4.99 -25.83 5.09
CA LYS A 267 4.09 -26.26 4.02
C LYS A 267 2.66 -25.79 4.30
N ILE A 268 2.08 -24.99 3.39
CA ILE A 268 0.65 -24.68 3.37
C ILE A 268 -0.07 -25.90 2.83
N GLY A 269 -0.76 -26.60 3.73
CA GLY A 269 -1.71 -27.64 3.43
C GLY A 269 -2.56 -27.85 4.67
N GLY A 270 -3.70 -27.17 4.77
CA GLY A 270 -4.65 -27.33 5.86
C GLY A 270 -5.82 -26.38 5.69
N ASP A 271 -6.95 -26.94 5.35
CA ASP A 271 -8.28 -26.34 5.38
C ASP A 271 -8.52 -25.66 6.75
N HIS A 272 -8.59 -24.33 6.79
CA HIS A 272 -8.93 -23.54 7.99
C HIS A 272 -10.36 -23.04 7.91
N SER A 273 -11.31 -23.97 7.79
CA SER A 273 -12.68 -23.75 8.27
C SER A 273 -12.74 -24.03 9.78
N ARG A 274 -12.28 -23.11 10.61
CA ARG A 274 -12.65 -23.07 12.04
C ARG A 274 -13.13 -21.68 12.40
N HIS A 275 -14.43 -21.60 12.53
CA HIS A 275 -15.17 -20.53 13.20
C HIS A 275 -14.66 -20.40 14.64
N GLY A 276 -14.36 -19.17 15.09
CA GLY A 276 -14.38 -18.88 16.51
C GLY A 276 -13.29 -18.05 17.16
N ASP A 277 -12.26 -17.56 16.44
CA ASP A 277 -11.34 -16.60 17.06
C ASP A 277 -11.85 -15.18 16.81
N SER A 278 -12.20 -14.45 17.89
CA SER A 278 -12.63 -13.06 17.81
C SER A 278 -11.49 -12.20 17.21
N ALA A 279 -11.85 -11.16 16.45
CA ALA A 279 -10.90 -10.21 15.87
C ALA A 279 -9.91 -9.63 16.90
N ASP A 280 -10.31 -9.61 18.17
CA ASP A 280 -9.54 -9.09 19.29
C ASP A 280 -8.35 -9.99 19.70
N MET A 281 -8.52 -11.31 19.70
CA MET A 281 -7.39 -12.23 19.95
C MET A 281 -6.38 -12.20 18.79
N MET A 282 -6.84 -11.93 17.57
CA MET A 282 -5.93 -11.76 16.44
C MET A 282 -5.14 -10.45 16.54
N ALA A 283 -5.75 -9.33 16.93
CA ALA A 283 -5.07 -8.05 17.09
C ALA A 283 -4.00 -8.09 18.17
N GLU A 284 -4.23 -8.74 19.31
CA GLU A 284 -3.22 -8.91 20.38
C GLU A 284 -2.08 -9.85 19.99
N LYS A 285 -2.37 -10.97 19.33
CA LYS A 285 -1.34 -11.84 18.76
C LYS A 285 -0.50 -11.11 17.71
N HIS A 286 -1.13 -10.28 16.87
CA HIS A 286 -0.44 -9.54 15.83
C HIS A 286 0.45 -8.43 16.39
N ALA A 287 -0.01 -7.66 17.38
CA ALA A 287 0.81 -6.67 18.05
C ALA A 287 2.05 -7.29 18.72
N GLN A 288 1.93 -8.52 19.26
CA GLN A 288 3.05 -9.26 19.83
C GLN A 288 3.99 -9.84 18.75
N GLU A 289 3.49 -10.22 17.58
CA GLU A 289 4.31 -10.72 16.47
C GLU A 289 4.99 -9.58 15.70
N GLU A 290 4.34 -8.41 15.54
CA GLU A 290 5.01 -7.19 15.06
C GLU A 290 6.09 -6.69 16.01
N GLN A 291 5.88 -6.76 17.31
CA GLN A 291 6.95 -6.52 18.28
C GLN A 291 8.11 -7.51 18.11
N LYS A 292 7.87 -8.74 17.65
CA LYS A 292 8.94 -9.70 17.29
C LYS A 292 9.63 -9.38 15.96
N LEU A 293 8.93 -8.85 14.96
CA LEU A 293 9.54 -8.34 13.72
C LEU A 293 10.30 -7.02 13.96
N ALA A 294 9.80 -6.18 14.89
CA ALA A 294 10.41 -4.91 15.26
C ALA A 294 11.43 -5.03 16.43
N GLY A 295 11.35 -6.08 17.26
CA GLY A 295 12.04 -6.18 18.54
C GLY A 295 13.29 -7.07 18.57
N SER A 296 13.50 -7.97 17.60
CA SER A 296 14.69 -8.83 17.59
C SER A 296 15.75 -8.31 16.64
N LYS A 297 16.74 -7.56 17.15
CA LYS A 297 17.94 -7.08 16.44
C LYS A 297 17.65 -6.14 15.26
N GLY A 298 17.48 -4.85 15.54
CA GLY A 298 17.55 -3.75 14.58
C GLY A 298 16.72 -4.00 13.32
N ALA A 299 15.46 -3.53 13.26
CA ALA A 299 14.65 -3.64 12.04
C ALA A 299 15.46 -3.03 10.89
N GLU A 300 15.88 -3.86 9.95
CA GLU A 300 16.57 -3.40 8.75
C GLU A 300 15.63 -2.48 7.95
N SER A 301 16.19 -1.40 7.41
CA SER A 301 15.46 -0.52 6.50
C SER A 301 14.89 -1.35 5.35
N VAL A 302 13.67 -1.02 4.90
CA VAL A 302 13.09 -1.65 3.71
C VAL A 302 14.02 -1.53 2.50
N LYS A 303 14.79 -0.44 2.42
CA LYS A 303 15.78 -0.18 1.39
C LYS A 303 16.86 -1.27 1.35
N THR A 304 17.41 -1.64 2.51
CA THR A 304 18.47 -2.67 2.60
C THR A 304 17.91 -4.09 2.63
N ALA A 305 16.80 -4.33 3.32
CA ALA A 305 16.24 -5.66 3.48
C ALA A 305 15.49 -6.19 2.25
N VAL A 306 14.86 -5.29 1.48
CA VAL A 306 13.91 -5.64 0.42
C VAL A 306 14.34 -5.10 -0.94
N PHE A 307 14.56 -3.77 -1.08
CA PHE A 307 14.83 -3.16 -2.39
C PHE A 307 16.19 -3.49 -2.99
N THR A 308 17.14 -4.02 -2.19
CA THR A 308 18.39 -4.59 -2.72
C THR A 308 18.16 -5.90 -3.48
N LYS A 309 17.12 -6.66 -3.13
CA LYS A 309 16.81 -7.97 -3.68
C LYS A 309 15.75 -7.90 -4.78
N PHE A 310 14.70 -7.13 -4.56
CA PHE A 310 13.50 -7.06 -5.40
C PHE A 310 13.30 -5.65 -5.95
N ASP A 311 12.73 -5.57 -7.15
CA ASP A 311 12.29 -4.29 -7.71
C ASP A 311 11.14 -3.73 -6.85
N PRO A 312 11.11 -2.41 -6.56
CA PRO A 312 10.05 -1.79 -5.79
C PRO A 312 8.65 -2.01 -6.36
N GLU A 313 8.50 -2.17 -7.67
CA GLU A 313 7.21 -2.44 -8.29
C GLU A 313 6.69 -3.84 -7.93
N ILE A 314 7.57 -4.83 -7.80
CA ILE A 314 7.22 -6.17 -7.32
C ILE A 314 6.68 -6.09 -5.90
N VAL A 315 7.33 -5.30 -5.05
CA VAL A 315 6.90 -5.08 -3.66
C VAL A 315 5.54 -4.38 -3.62
N ARG A 316 5.35 -3.32 -4.42
CA ARG A 316 4.05 -2.64 -4.53
C ARG A 316 2.95 -3.59 -4.97
N PHE A 317 3.19 -4.37 -6.02
CA PHE A 317 2.21 -5.32 -6.55
C PHE A 317 1.87 -6.41 -5.53
N PHE A 318 2.88 -6.93 -4.82
CA PHE A 318 2.70 -7.91 -3.75
C PHE A 318 1.76 -7.38 -2.66
N LEU A 319 1.95 -6.14 -2.20
CA LEU A 319 1.12 -5.53 -1.16
C LEU A 319 -0.35 -5.35 -1.57
N MET A 320 -0.63 -5.32 -2.88
CA MET A 320 -1.99 -5.19 -3.45
C MET A 320 -2.59 -6.51 -3.93
N ALA A 321 -1.83 -7.62 -3.90
CA ALA A 321 -2.28 -8.90 -4.44
C ALA A 321 -3.41 -9.56 -3.62
N THR A 322 -3.68 -9.06 -2.42
CA THR A 322 -4.77 -9.50 -1.54
C THR A 322 -5.70 -8.35 -1.19
N HIS A 323 -6.86 -8.65 -0.63
CA HIS A 323 -7.75 -7.62 -0.11
C HIS A 323 -7.07 -6.83 1.01
N TYR A 324 -7.16 -5.49 1.00
CA TYR A 324 -6.41 -4.63 1.93
C TYR A 324 -6.64 -4.93 3.42
N ARG A 325 -7.83 -5.43 3.79
CA ARG A 325 -8.15 -5.82 5.18
C ARG A 325 -7.56 -7.18 5.60
N SER A 326 -7.09 -7.97 4.64
CA SER A 326 -6.51 -9.28 4.93
C SER A 326 -5.06 -9.15 5.38
N PRO A 327 -4.63 -9.94 6.38
CA PRO A 327 -3.21 -10.02 6.69
C PRO A 327 -2.44 -10.58 5.49
N VAL A 328 -1.18 -10.12 5.33
CA VAL A 328 -0.31 -10.51 4.22
C VAL A 328 0.90 -11.26 4.76
N ASP A 329 1.08 -12.51 4.32
CA ASP A 329 2.27 -13.30 4.67
C ASP A 329 3.47 -12.84 3.83
N PHE A 330 4.42 -12.15 4.48
CA PHE A 330 5.58 -11.55 3.86
C PHE A 330 6.81 -12.45 3.96
N GLY A 331 7.50 -12.63 2.82
CA GLY A 331 8.75 -13.40 2.73
C GLY A 331 9.38 -13.26 1.34
N ASP A 332 10.68 -13.54 1.26
CA ASP A 332 11.44 -13.46 0.00
C ASP A 332 10.88 -14.47 -1.04
N ASP A 333 10.37 -15.62 -0.61
CA ASP A 333 9.71 -16.63 -1.45
C ASP A 333 8.45 -16.07 -2.12
N ARG A 334 7.64 -15.31 -1.37
CA ARG A 334 6.41 -14.68 -1.87
C ARG A 334 6.69 -13.54 -2.85
N LEU A 335 7.72 -12.76 -2.58
CA LEU A 335 8.17 -11.73 -3.50
C LEU A 335 8.71 -12.33 -4.81
N ALA A 336 9.47 -13.44 -4.73
CA ALA A 336 9.94 -14.14 -5.92
C ALA A 336 8.81 -14.78 -6.76
N GLU A 337 7.73 -15.27 -6.12
CA GLU A 337 6.50 -15.70 -6.81
C GLU A 337 5.81 -14.54 -7.53
N THR A 338 5.74 -13.38 -6.86
CA THR A 338 5.17 -12.15 -7.42
C THR A 338 5.99 -11.64 -8.61
N GLU A 339 7.31 -11.68 -8.53
CA GLU A 339 8.22 -11.31 -9.61
C GLU A 339 7.94 -12.12 -10.88
N LYS A 340 7.84 -13.46 -10.76
CA LYS A 340 7.46 -14.34 -11.88
C LYS A 340 6.10 -13.97 -12.49
N SER A 341 5.16 -13.56 -11.65
CA SER A 341 3.81 -13.18 -12.10
C SER A 341 3.82 -11.87 -12.88
N ILE A 342 4.55 -10.87 -12.39
CA ILE A 342 4.70 -9.55 -13.05
C ILE A 342 5.50 -9.66 -14.34
N ASP A 343 6.52 -10.51 -14.42
CA ASP A 343 7.30 -10.73 -15.63
C ASP A 343 6.40 -11.07 -16.85
N GLY A 344 5.29 -11.75 -16.61
CA GLY A 344 4.29 -11.99 -17.63
C GLY A 344 3.62 -10.71 -18.20
N PHE A 345 3.48 -9.65 -17.41
CA PHE A 345 2.99 -8.36 -17.89
C PHE A 345 4.03 -7.66 -18.77
N TYR A 346 5.29 -7.68 -18.37
CA TYR A 346 6.37 -7.11 -19.18
C TYR A 346 6.56 -7.83 -20.50
N ARG A 347 6.41 -9.16 -20.52
CA ARG A 347 6.40 -9.95 -21.78
C ARG A 347 5.26 -9.54 -22.70
N LEU A 348 4.06 -9.28 -22.16
CA LEU A 348 2.95 -8.75 -22.98
C LEU A 348 3.30 -7.38 -23.57
N ILE A 349 3.91 -6.48 -22.79
CA ILE A 349 4.33 -5.15 -23.25
C ILE A 349 5.37 -5.27 -24.38
N GLU A 350 6.35 -6.16 -24.25
CA GLU A 350 7.32 -6.43 -25.32
C GLU A 350 6.65 -7.01 -26.57
N SER A 351 5.73 -7.98 -26.39
CA SER A 351 4.97 -8.60 -27.47
C SER A 351 4.12 -7.57 -28.22
N PHE A 352 3.44 -6.69 -27.49
CA PHE A 352 2.72 -5.56 -28.05
C PHE A 352 3.62 -4.65 -28.92
N GLY A 353 4.80 -4.30 -28.40
CA GLY A 353 5.77 -3.49 -29.14
C GLY A 353 6.20 -4.16 -30.44
N ARG A 354 6.47 -5.48 -30.43
CA ARG A 354 6.80 -6.24 -31.64
C ARG A 354 5.63 -6.32 -32.61
N ALA A 355 4.43 -6.56 -32.12
CA ALA A 355 3.23 -6.70 -32.95
C ALA A 355 2.83 -5.39 -33.64
N THR A 356 2.95 -4.26 -32.97
CA THR A 356 2.39 -2.97 -33.43
C THR A 356 3.43 -1.92 -33.78
N GLY A 357 4.67 -2.07 -33.32
CA GLY A 357 5.71 -1.03 -33.41
C GLY A 357 5.47 0.16 -32.47
N LYS A 358 4.50 0.08 -31.55
CA LYS A 358 4.13 1.16 -30.62
C LYS A 358 4.74 0.93 -29.24
N ASP A 359 5.06 2.02 -28.57
CA ASP A 359 5.50 2.00 -27.18
C ASP A 359 4.30 2.03 -26.23
N PHE A 360 4.23 1.05 -25.32
CA PHE A 360 3.19 0.93 -24.29
C PHE A 360 3.10 2.18 -23.42
N TYR A 361 4.26 2.72 -23.01
CA TYR A 361 4.29 3.82 -22.04
C TYR A 361 3.80 5.15 -22.62
N SER A 362 3.87 5.29 -23.93
CA SER A 362 3.37 6.47 -24.66
C SER A 362 1.87 6.41 -25.00
N LEU A 363 1.20 5.25 -24.80
CA LEU A 363 -0.22 5.13 -25.10
C LEU A 363 -1.07 6.08 -24.23
N PRO A 364 -1.97 6.88 -24.81
CA PRO A 364 -2.92 7.66 -24.03
C PRO A 364 -3.97 6.72 -23.40
N VAL A 365 -4.35 7.02 -22.16
CA VAL A 365 -5.43 6.31 -21.46
C VAL A 365 -6.36 7.32 -20.79
N PRO A 366 -7.67 7.00 -20.64
CA PRO A 366 -8.61 7.86 -19.95
C PRO A 366 -8.15 8.15 -18.51
N ALA A 367 -8.31 9.38 -18.08
CA ALA A 367 -8.00 9.79 -16.71
C ALA A 367 -9.14 9.47 -15.74
N THR A 368 -10.39 9.40 -16.25
CA THR A 368 -11.58 9.16 -15.45
C THR A 368 -12.45 8.04 -16.04
N ARG A 369 -13.26 7.43 -15.15
CA ARG A 369 -14.23 6.40 -15.52
C ARG A 369 -15.21 6.90 -16.60
N SER A 370 -15.67 8.15 -16.49
CA SER A 370 -16.58 8.75 -17.47
C SER A 370 -15.95 8.93 -18.84
N GLU A 371 -14.66 9.32 -18.93
CA GLU A 371 -13.92 9.37 -20.18
C GLU A 371 -13.75 7.98 -20.78
N SER A 372 -13.42 6.99 -19.95
CA SER A 372 -13.29 5.60 -20.37
C SER A 372 -14.60 5.06 -20.93
N GLU A 373 -15.71 5.25 -20.25
CA GLU A 373 -17.04 4.81 -20.71
C GLU A 373 -17.41 5.37 -22.09
N LYS A 374 -17.09 6.64 -22.35
CA LYS A 374 -17.30 7.25 -23.67
C LYS A 374 -16.44 6.58 -24.76
N SER A 375 -15.23 6.18 -24.44
CA SER A 375 -14.31 5.52 -25.37
C SER A 375 -14.72 4.07 -25.69
N TRP A 376 -15.49 3.43 -24.81
CA TRP A 376 -15.97 2.04 -24.93
C TRP A 376 -17.36 1.90 -25.54
N THR A 377 -18.03 3.01 -25.93
CA THR A 377 -19.28 2.93 -26.68
C THR A 377 -19.05 2.19 -28.01
N ALA A 378 -19.84 1.14 -28.20
CA ALA A 378 -19.66 0.12 -29.22
C ALA A 378 -19.50 0.69 -30.64
N THR A 379 -18.35 0.47 -31.23
CA THR A 379 -18.18 0.43 -32.67
C THR A 379 -18.46 -1.01 -33.13
N ALA A 380 -19.29 -1.18 -34.15
CA ALA A 380 -19.44 -2.48 -34.81
C ALA A 380 -18.05 -2.93 -35.28
N SER A 381 -17.46 -3.91 -34.62
CA SER A 381 -16.09 -4.35 -34.86
C SER A 381 -16.09 -5.75 -35.47
N ALA A 382 -15.16 -5.99 -36.40
CA ALA A 382 -14.89 -7.33 -36.90
C ALA A 382 -14.44 -8.30 -35.79
N ASN A 383 -14.01 -7.78 -34.64
CA ASN A 383 -13.54 -8.53 -33.46
C ASN A 383 -14.52 -8.46 -32.29
N ALA A 384 -15.85 -8.53 -32.59
CA ALA A 384 -16.90 -8.31 -31.57
C ALA A 384 -16.79 -9.21 -30.35
N SER A 385 -16.41 -10.49 -30.48
CA SER A 385 -16.23 -11.42 -29.38
C SER A 385 -15.07 -11.00 -28.46
N TYR A 386 -13.94 -10.62 -29.04
CA TYR A 386 -12.78 -10.12 -28.30
C TYR A 386 -13.11 -8.83 -27.53
N GLU A 387 -13.78 -7.87 -28.19
CA GLU A 387 -14.17 -6.62 -27.53
C GLU A 387 -15.20 -6.83 -26.41
N ALA A 388 -16.13 -7.77 -26.58
CA ALA A 388 -17.07 -8.14 -25.53
C ALA A 388 -16.34 -8.74 -24.29
N GLU A 389 -15.31 -9.57 -24.53
CA GLU A 389 -14.48 -10.12 -23.45
C GLU A 389 -13.69 -9.02 -22.71
N LEU A 390 -13.09 -8.07 -23.45
CA LEU A 390 -12.43 -6.92 -22.85
C LEU A 390 -13.39 -6.10 -21.98
N ALA A 391 -14.59 -5.83 -22.46
CA ALA A 391 -15.62 -5.09 -21.70
C ALA A 391 -16.05 -5.84 -20.43
N ALA A 392 -16.20 -7.17 -20.50
CA ALA A 392 -16.50 -8.00 -19.34
C ALA A 392 -15.38 -7.97 -18.29
N LEU A 393 -14.11 -8.05 -18.73
CA LEU A 393 -12.96 -7.98 -17.85
C LEU A 393 -12.80 -6.60 -17.20
N ARG A 394 -13.06 -5.52 -17.96
CA ARG A 394 -13.13 -4.16 -17.41
C ARG A 394 -14.20 -4.06 -16.33
N THR A 395 -15.41 -4.55 -16.61
CA THR A 395 -16.52 -4.53 -15.64
C THR A 395 -16.14 -5.28 -14.38
N ARG A 396 -15.58 -6.50 -14.51
CA ARG A 396 -15.14 -7.31 -13.36
C ARG A 396 -14.07 -6.60 -12.52
N PHE A 397 -13.12 -5.89 -13.14
CA PHE A 397 -12.14 -5.10 -12.42
C PHE A 397 -12.80 -3.95 -11.64
N LEU A 398 -13.68 -3.19 -12.29
CA LEU A 398 -14.35 -2.06 -11.66
C LEU A 398 -15.31 -2.50 -10.56
N ASP A 399 -16.05 -3.59 -10.75
CA ASP A 399 -16.93 -4.16 -9.73
C ASP A 399 -16.13 -4.60 -8.50
N ALA A 400 -14.93 -5.16 -8.70
CA ALA A 400 -14.04 -5.51 -7.58
C ALA A 400 -13.57 -4.26 -6.83
N MET A 401 -13.22 -3.19 -7.54
CA MET A 401 -12.81 -1.95 -6.90
C MET A 401 -13.99 -1.19 -6.27
N ASP A 402 -15.18 -1.26 -6.85
CA ASP A 402 -16.42 -0.71 -6.28
C ASP A 402 -16.82 -1.46 -4.99
N ASP A 403 -16.44 -2.74 -4.83
CA ASP A 403 -16.73 -3.55 -3.65
C ASP A 403 -15.57 -3.52 -2.64
N ASP A 404 -15.47 -2.42 -1.91
CA ASP A 404 -14.51 -2.24 -0.80
C ASP A 404 -13.04 -2.27 -1.27
N PHE A 405 -12.76 -1.65 -2.42
CA PHE A 405 -11.41 -1.55 -2.99
C PHE A 405 -10.68 -2.90 -3.06
N ASN A 406 -11.36 -3.95 -3.51
CA ASN A 406 -10.83 -5.31 -3.57
C ASN A 406 -9.74 -5.44 -4.65
N THR A 407 -8.54 -5.00 -4.31
CA THR A 407 -7.37 -5.04 -5.21
C THR A 407 -6.98 -6.46 -5.60
N GLY A 408 -7.20 -7.45 -4.73
CA GLY A 408 -6.93 -8.86 -5.05
C GLY A 408 -7.78 -9.36 -6.21
N ALA A 409 -9.10 -9.11 -6.18
CA ALA A 409 -10.00 -9.49 -7.28
C ALA A 409 -9.75 -8.64 -8.54
N ALA A 410 -9.43 -7.35 -8.39
CA ALA A 410 -9.05 -6.47 -9.49
C ALA A 410 -7.77 -6.96 -10.19
N THR A 411 -6.76 -7.36 -9.43
CA THR A 411 -5.51 -7.94 -9.94
C THR A 411 -5.77 -9.24 -10.71
N ALA A 412 -6.67 -10.10 -10.24
CA ALA A 412 -7.07 -11.30 -10.96
C ALA A 412 -7.68 -10.97 -12.34
N ALA A 413 -8.53 -9.93 -12.42
CA ALA A 413 -9.07 -9.47 -13.70
C ALA A 413 -7.96 -8.95 -14.65
N LEU A 414 -6.92 -8.31 -14.11
CA LEU A 414 -5.76 -7.85 -14.88
C LEU A 414 -4.93 -9.02 -15.45
N PHE A 415 -4.78 -10.12 -14.70
CA PHE A 415 -4.13 -11.35 -15.20
C PHE A 415 -4.93 -12.02 -16.33
N ASP A 416 -6.26 -12.08 -16.20
CA ASP A 416 -7.09 -12.63 -17.26
C ASP A 416 -7.06 -11.74 -18.50
N LEU A 417 -7.08 -10.41 -18.33
CA LEU A 417 -6.92 -9.48 -19.45
C LEU A 417 -5.59 -9.70 -20.19
N ARG A 418 -4.48 -9.89 -19.47
CA ARG A 418 -3.19 -10.27 -20.07
C ARG A 418 -3.32 -11.55 -20.90
N LYS A 419 -4.02 -12.57 -20.38
CA LYS A 419 -4.22 -13.84 -21.08
C LYS A 419 -4.98 -13.63 -22.38
N THR A 420 -6.10 -12.89 -22.35
CA THR A 420 -6.90 -12.56 -23.52
C THR A 420 -6.09 -11.80 -24.58
N LEU A 421 -5.28 -10.83 -24.16
CA LEU A 421 -4.40 -10.08 -25.07
C LEU A 421 -3.35 -10.96 -25.74
N ASN A 422 -2.70 -11.85 -24.98
CA ASN A 422 -1.72 -12.79 -25.55
C ASN A 422 -2.37 -13.80 -26.49
N SER A 423 -3.56 -14.33 -26.17
CA SER A 423 -4.32 -15.21 -27.07
C SER A 423 -4.63 -14.50 -28.39
N PHE A 424 -5.13 -13.26 -28.31
CA PHE A 424 -5.44 -12.47 -29.50
C PHE A 424 -4.21 -12.20 -30.39
N ILE A 425 -3.05 -11.86 -29.80
CA ILE A 425 -1.79 -11.70 -30.53
C ILE A 425 -1.44 -12.98 -31.29
N THR A 426 -1.61 -14.14 -30.64
CA THR A 426 -1.27 -15.45 -31.19
C THR A 426 -2.25 -15.88 -32.30
N GLU A 427 -3.55 -15.78 -32.05
CA GLU A 427 -4.63 -16.17 -33.00
C GLU A 427 -4.58 -15.34 -34.28
N GLU A 428 -4.40 -14.02 -34.13
CA GLU A 428 -4.28 -13.08 -35.27
C GLU A 428 -2.87 -13.05 -35.88
N LYS A 429 -1.91 -13.82 -35.32
CA LYS A 429 -0.50 -13.93 -35.78
C LYS A 429 0.20 -12.57 -35.90
N LEU A 430 -0.07 -11.64 -34.96
CA LEU A 430 0.33 -10.24 -35.07
C LEU A 430 1.84 -9.99 -34.95
N GLU A 431 2.62 -10.96 -34.43
CA GLU A 431 4.09 -10.92 -34.46
C GLU A 431 4.69 -11.50 -35.77
N GLY A 432 3.85 -12.01 -36.71
CA GLY A 432 4.26 -12.63 -37.97
C GLY A 432 3.41 -12.16 -39.14
N ASP A 433 2.82 -13.10 -39.86
CA ASP A 433 2.07 -12.85 -41.12
C ASP A 433 0.87 -11.94 -40.94
N GLY A 434 0.24 -11.92 -39.79
CA GLY A 434 -0.89 -11.07 -39.43
C GLY A 434 -0.52 -9.63 -39.09
N ARG A 435 0.75 -9.28 -39.06
CA ARG A 435 1.25 -7.93 -38.68
C ARG A 435 0.72 -6.82 -39.59
N SER A 436 0.33 -7.13 -40.83
CA SER A 436 -0.29 -6.19 -41.76
C SER A 436 -1.82 -5.99 -41.58
N ASN A 437 -2.47 -6.79 -40.70
CA ASN A 437 -3.89 -6.68 -40.39
C ASN A 437 -4.18 -5.44 -39.54
N ALA A 438 -4.47 -4.30 -40.20
CA ALA A 438 -4.71 -3.04 -39.52
C ALA A 438 -5.89 -3.08 -38.54
N THR A 439 -6.93 -3.88 -38.85
CA THR A 439 -8.12 -4.02 -37.98
C THR A 439 -7.76 -4.76 -36.68
N ALA A 440 -7.03 -5.87 -36.79
CA ALA A 440 -6.58 -6.62 -35.60
C ALA A 440 -5.56 -5.82 -34.80
N GLN A 441 -4.65 -5.08 -35.45
CA GLN A 441 -3.76 -4.17 -34.72
C GLN A 441 -4.51 -3.08 -33.95
N ALA A 442 -5.52 -2.46 -34.54
CA ALA A 442 -6.33 -1.45 -33.86
C ALA A 442 -7.07 -2.05 -32.64
N ALA A 443 -7.60 -3.26 -32.76
CA ALA A 443 -8.25 -3.98 -31.68
C ALA A 443 -7.25 -4.32 -30.54
N LEU A 444 -6.03 -4.79 -30.89
CA LEU A 444 -4.98 -5.03 -29.91
C LEU A 444 -4.59 -3.74 -29.16
N VAL A 445 -4.40 -2.63 -29.86
CA VAL A 445 -4.08 -1.33 -29.25
C VAL A 445 -5.17 -0.93 -28.25
N ARG A 446 -6.45 -1.09 -28.58
CA ARG A 446 -7.56 -0.81 -27.64
C ARG A 446 -7.49 -1.70 -26.40
N GLY A 447 -7.25 -3.00 -26.56
CA GLY A 447 -7.12 -3.91 -25.43
C GLY A 447 -5.92 -3.58 -24.53
N VAL A 448 -4.78 -3.19 -25.12
CA VAL A 448 -3.58 -2.79 -24.37
C VAL A 448 -3.76 -1.42 -23.70
N MET A 449 -4.52 -0.50 -24.31
CA MET A 449 -4.90 0.75 -23.64
C MET A 449 -5.77 0.49 -22.41
N LEU A 450 -6.74 -0.46 -22.50
CA LEU A 450 -7.50 -0.91 -21.32
C LEU A 450 -6.58 -1.48 -20.24
N PHE A 451 -5.67 -2.37 -20.62
CA PHE A 451 -4.70 -2.95 -19.69
C PHE A 451 -3.88 -1.88 -18.96
N LYS A 452 -3.38 -0.87 -19.70
CA LYS A 452 -2.65 0.27 -19.13
C LYS A 452 -3.53 1.13 -18.22
N GLU A 453 -4.78 1.40 -18.61
CA GLU A 453 -5.76 2.14 -17.80
C GLU A 453 -5.96 1.48 -16.44
N LEU A 454 -6.25 0.17 -16.43
CA LEU A 454 -6.49 -0.58 -15.20
C LEU A 454 -5.22 -0.73 -14.34
N ALA A 455 -4.06 -0.92 -14.97
CA ALA A 455 -2.77 -0.94 -14.30
C ALA A 455 -2.44 0.40 -13.61
N ASN A 456 -2.77 1.53 -14.25
CA ASN A 456 -2.57 2.87 -13.69
C ASN A 456 -3.42 3.12 -12.43
N ILE A 457 -4.63 2.56 -12.35
CA ILE A 457 -5.47 2.61 -11.15
C ILE A 457 -4.76 1.93 -9.98
N LEU A 458 -4.12 0.79 -10.21
CA LEU A 458 -3.31 0.10 -9.20
C LEU A 458 -1.95 0.78 -8.97
N GLY A 459 -1.56 1.73 -9.83
CA GLY A 459 -0.28 2.43 -9.75
C GLY A 459 0.91 1.56 -10.17
N VAL A 460 0.69 0.53 -11.00
CA VAL A 460 1.71 -0.38 -11.51
C VAL A 460 1.93 -0.21 -13.01
N LEU A 461 3.04 -0.69 -13.54
CA LEU A 461 3.44 -0.61 -14.95
C LEU A 461 3.48 0.84 -15.49
N ARG A 462 3.82 1.79 -14.61
CA ARG A 462 3.85 3.23 -14.94
C ARG A 462 5.11 3.65 -15.69
N LYS A 463 6.19 2.90 -15.53
CA LYS A 463 7.50 3.10 -16.19
C LYS A 463 8.13 1.76 -16.55
N PRO A 464 9.04 1.71 -17.55
CA PRO A 464 9.81 0.52 -17.82
C PRO A 464 10.57 0.06 -16.56
N LEU A 465 10.71 -1.27 -16.39
CA LEU A 465 11.66 -1.78 -15.39
C LEU A 465 13.05 -1.23 -15.72
N GLU A 466 13.67 -0.63 -14.75
CA GLU A 466 15.11 -0.37 -14.84
C GLU A 466 15.80 -1.74 -14.87
N LYS A 467 16.35 -2.12 -16.02
CA LYS A 467 17.22 -3.30 -16.06
C LYS A 467 18.32 -3.01 -15.04
N LYS A 468 18.32 -3.72 -13.90
CA LYS A 468 19.49 -3.74 -13.03
C LYS A 468 20.64 -4.13 -13.95
N SER A 469 21.47 -3.18 -14.34
CA SER A 469 22.70 -3.46 -15.03
C SER A 469 23.54 -4.25 -14.04
N ALA A 470 23.52 -5.56 -14.16
CA ALA A 470 24.57 -6.38 -13.62
C ALA A 470 25.86 -5.84 -14.24
N GLY A 471 26.71 -5.25 -13.41
CA GLY A 471 27.72 -4.29 -13.80
C GLY A 471 28.62 -4.70 -14.96
N GLY A 472 28.82 -3.79 -15.88
CA GLY A 472 30.05 -3.62 -16.61
C GLY A 472 30.41 -4.69 -17.66
N ALA A 473 31.65 -4.77 -17.99
CA ALA A 473 32.29 -5.59 -19.00
C ALA A 473 31.89 -7.11 -19.04
N ASP A 474 31.36 -7.64 -17.94
CA ASP A 474 30.86 -9.03 -17.86
C ASP A 474 29.57 -9.24 -18.68
N ASP A 475 28.66 -8.25 -18.79
CA ASP A 475 27.41 -8.41 -19.52
C ASP A 475 27.59 -8.46 -21.04
N GLU A 476 28.53 -7.70 -21.58
CA GLU A 476 28.86 -7.74 -23.00
C GLU A 476 29.52 -9.07 -23.37
N PHE A 477 30.38 -9.58 -22.49
CA PHE A 477 30.99 -10.89 -22.64
C PHE A 477 29.94 -12.03 -22.55
N VAL A 478 29.05 -11.97 -21.55
CA VAL A 478 27.96 -12.95 -21.39
C VAL A 478 27.02 -12.92 -22.59
N ASN A 479 26.62 -11.74 -23.06
CA ASN A 479 25.81 -11.61 -24.27
C ASN A 479 26.50 -12.21 -25.50
N SER A 480 27.79 -11.95 -25.69
CA SER A 480 28.55 -12.48 -26.79
C SER A 480 28.66 -14.01 -26.72
N LEU A 481 28.90 -14.56 -25.54
CA LEU A 481 28.93 -16.00 -25.29
C LEU A 481 27.56 -16.65 -25.56
N MET A 482 26.49 -16.03 -25.14
CA MET A 482 25.12 -16.52 -25.39
C MET A 482 24.76 -16.48 -26.87
N GLN A 483 25.16 -15.44 -27.61
CA GLN A 483 24.98 -15.39 -29.07
C GLN A 483 25.74 -16.50 -29.78
N LEU A 484 26.97 -16.81 -29.33
CA LEU A 484 27.74 -17.94 -29.85
C LEU A 484 27.03 -19.27 -29.61
N LEU A 485 26.51 -19.51 -28.38
CA LEU A 485 25.78 -20.74 -28.06
C LEU A 485 24.48 -20.89 -28.85
N ILE A 486 23.74 -19.79 -29.07
CA ILE A 486 22.53 -19.75 -29.91
C ILE A 486 22.88 -20.09 -31.36
N SER A 487 23.96 -19.51 -31.90
CA SER A 487 24.43 -19.78 -33.25
C SER A 487 24.83 -21.27 -33.44
N LEU A 488 25.62 -21.79 -32.51
CA LEU A 488 26.02 -23.20 -32.53
C LEU A 488 24.82 -24.17 -32.45
N ARG A 489 23.83 -23.84 -31.61
CA ARG A 489 22.58 -24.63 -31.55
C ARG A 489 21.79 -24.57 -32.87
N ALA A 490 21.71 -23.39 -33.49
CA ALA A 490 21.04 -23.23 -34.78
C ALA A 490 21.73 -23.99 -35.90
N GLU A 491 23.08 -24.00 -35.93
CA GLU A 491 23.89 -24.77 -36.86
C GLU A 491 23.71 -26.29 -36.68
N ALA A 492 23.72 -26.76 -35.43
CA ALA A 492 23.45 -28.16 -35.09
C ALA A 492 22.07 -28.61 -35.57
N ARG A 493 21.03 -27.78 -35.42
CA ARG A 493 19.68 -28.06 -35.96
C ARG A 493 19.65 -28.11 -37.47
N LYS A 494 20.33 -27.18 -38.17
CA LYS A 494 20.46 -27.20 -39.64
C LYS A 494 21.17 -28.47 -40.13
N ALA A 495 22.21 -28.92 -39.40
CA ALA A 495 22.96 -30.16 -39.67
C ALA A 495 22.20 -31.42 -39.24
N LYS A 496 20.95 -31.31 -38.75
CA LYS A 496 20.15 -32.44 -38.21
C LYS A 496 20.77 -33.16 -37.01
N GLN A 497 21.69 -32.51 -36.30
CA GLN A 497 22.34 -33.01 -35.07
C GLN A 497 21.52 -32.60 -33.85
N PHE A 498 20.30 -33.13 -33.73
CA PHE A 498 19.33 -32.71 -32.70
C PHE A 498 19.82 -32.99 -31.28
N GLU A 499 20.58 -34.07 -31.06
CA GLU A 499 21.15 -34.37 -29.74
C GLU A 499 22.06 -33.27 -29.21
N ILE A 500 22.84 -32.62 -30.06
CA ILE A 500 23.73 -31.52 -29.70
C ILE A 500 22.89 -30.27 -29.38
N ALA A 501 21.89 -29.96 -30.20
CA ALA A 501 21.01 -28.82 -30.00
C ALA A 501 20.21 -28.92 -28.67
N ASP A 502 19.74 -30.14 -28.35
CA ASP A 502 19.01 -30.41 -27.11
C ASP A 502 19.94 -30.39 -25.88
N LYS A 503 21.19 -30.88 -26.03
CA LYS A 503 22.21 -30.81 -24.98
C LYS A 503 22.55 -29.37 -24.61
N VAL A 504 22.69 -28.47 -25.60
CA VAL A 504 22.90 -27.03 -25.36
C VAL A 504 21.71 -26.44 -24.63
N ARG A 505 20.49 -26.73 -25.06
CA ARG A 505 19.28 -26.23 -24.40
C ARG A 505 19.16 -26.70 -22.96
N LYS A 506 19.36 -27.98 -22.73
CA LYS A 506 19.31 -28.60 -21.40
C LYS A 506 20.37 -28.02 -20.46
N GLY A 507 21.62 -27.91 -20.92
CA GLY A 507 22.68 -27.29 -20.12
C GLY A 507 22.41 -25.83 -19.75
N LEU A 508 21.83 -25.04 -20.67
CA LEU A 508 21.43 -23.68 -20.38
C LEU A 508 20.28 -23.63 -19.38
N THR A 509 19.30 -24.55 -19.47
CA THR A 509 18.18 -24.63 -18.49
C THR A 509 18.71 -25.00 -17.09
N GLU A 510 19.71 -25.88 -16.96
CA GLU A 510 20.36 -26.19 -15.69
C GLU A 510 21.07 -24.98 -15.07
N LEU A 511 21.55 -24.06 -15.90
CA LEU A 511 22.10 -22.75 -15.50
C LEU A 511 21.05 -21.64 -15.30
N LYS A 512 19.76 -22.02 -15.27
CA LYS A 512 18.63 -21.11 -15.20
C LYS A 512 18.55 -20.12 -16.36
N VAL A 513 19.00 -20.53 -17.54
CA VAL A 513 18.88 -19.75 -18.76
C VAL A 513 17.84 -20.39 -19.69
N THR A 514 16.79 -19.65 -20.03
CA THR A 514 15.73 -20.08 -20.93
C THR A 514 15.97 -19.52 -22.33
N LEU A 515 15.86 -20.38 -23.37
CA LEU A 515 15.88 -19.98 -24.77
C LEU A 515 14.44 -19.95 -25.34
N GLU A 516 14.06 -18.84 -25.95
CA GLU A 516 12.83 -18.70 -26.73
C GLU A 516 13.15 -18.60 -28.23
N ASP A 517 12.74 -19.61 -28.99
CA ASP A 517 12.83 -19.58 -30.45
C ASP A 517 11.69 -18.72 -31.04
N ARG A 518 12.03 -17.69 -31.79
CA ARG A 518 11.10 -16.72 -32.40
C ARG A 518 11.32 -16.67 -33.91
N PRO A 519 10.35 -16.15 -34.70
CA PRO A 519 10.53 -16.00 -36.15
C PRO A 519 11.76 -15.16 -36.53
N GLU A 520 12.13 -14.20 -35.71
CA GLU A 520 13.24 -13.25 -35.90
C GLU A 520 14.57 -13.76 -35.36
N GLY A 521 14.59 -14.90 -34.64
CA GLY A 521 15.77 -15.47 -34.01
C GLY A 521 15.50 -16.02 -32.59
N THR A 522 16.48 -16.66 -32.00
CA THR A 522 16.40 -17.16 -30.63
C THR A 522 16.85 -16.07 -29.66
N ILE A 523 16.02 -15.76 -28.67
CA ILE A 523 16.40 -14.90 -27.54
C ILE A 523 16.65 -15.73 -26.30
N TRP A 524 17.41 -15.18 -25.37
CA TRP A 524 17.71 -15.84 -24.11
C TRP A 524 17.38 -14.95 -22.91
N ARG A 525 17.05 -15.60 -21.79
CA ARG A 525 16.79 -14.93 -20.50
C ARG A 525 17.39 -15.78 -19.38
N ARG A 526 17.96 -15.13 -18.39
CA ARG A 526 18.41 -15.77 -17.15
C ARG A 526 17.31 -15.58 -16.10
N GLU A 527 16.84 -16.68 -15.52
CA GLU A 527 15.97 -16.65 -14.36
C GLU A 527 16.82 -16.33 -13.12
N ALA A 528 16.32 -15.42 -12.29
CA ALA A 528 17.01 -14.95 -11.10
C ALA A 528 17.14 -16.06 -10.02
#